data_56f1380bd08e3238240d2c3b7fad4788
#
_entry.id   56f1380bd08e3238240d2c3b7fad4788
#
_cell.length_a   1.000
_cell.length_b   1.000
_cell.length_c   1.000
_cell.angle_alpha   90.00
_cell.angle_beta   90.00
_cell.angle_gamma   90.00
#
_symmetry.space_group_name_H-M   'P 1'
#
loop_
_entity.id
_entity.type
_entity.pdbx_description
1 polymer ?
#
loop_
_entity_poly.entity_id
_entity_poly.type
_entity_poly.pdbx_seq_one_letter_code
_entity_poly.pdbx_strand_id
1 'polypeptide(L)'
;RNRMHVELNKINGLTAYPSSGNYILCEFTENHCKTVYGELEENGIFVRKFNTERLKNSFRISIGTEVQNKKVLQIIQKAMNHE
;
A
#
# COMPACT_ATOMS: atom_id res chain seq x y z
N ARG A 1 -6.15 -13.64 -1.92
CA ARG A 1 -6.45 -12.37 -2.56
C ARG A 1 -7.21 -11.42 -1.65
N ASN A 2 -8.30 -11.91 -1.08
CA ASN A 2 -9.08 -11.12 -0.14
C ASN A 2 -8.31 -10.85 1.14
N ARG A 3 -7.36 -11.72 1.43
CA ARG A 3 -6.58 -11.61 2.65
C ARG A 3 -5.72 -10.35 2.66
N MET A 4 -5.13 -10.01 1.51
CA MET A 4 -4.30 -8.82 1.42
C MET A 4 -5.08 -7.57 1.80
N HIS A 5 -6.28 -7.46 1.27
CA HIS A 5 -7.17 -6.33 1.55
C HIS A 5 -7.50 -6.27 3.03
N VAL A 6 -7.82 -7.40 3.62
CA VAL A 6 -8.18 -7.46 5.04
C VAL A 6 -6.99 -7.08 5.92
N GLU A 7 -5.83 -7.62 5.62
CA GLU A 7 -4.65 -7.35 6.43
C GLU A 7 -4.22 -5.90 6.35
N LEU A 8 -4.32 -5.30 5.17
CA LEU A 8 -3.98 -3.90 5.01
C LEU A 8 -4.89 -3.00 5.84
N ASN A 9 -6.16 -3.33 5.91
CA ASN A 9 -7.12 -2.52 6.66
C ASN A 9 -6.96 -2.63 8.16
N LYS A 10 -6.12 -3.54 8.64
CA LYS A 10 -5.81 -3.63 10.06
C LYS A 10 -4.75 -2.62 10.49
N ILE A 11 -4.09 -1.99 9.52
CA ILE A 11 -3.03 -1.04 9.82
C ILE A 11 -3.64 0.33 10.07
N ASN A 12 -3.33 0.92 11.23
CA ASN A 12 -3.82 2.25 11.56
C ASN A 12 -3.26 3.27 10.57
N GLY A 13 -4.12 4.13 10.07
CA GLY A 13 -3.70 5.17 9.15
C GLY A 13 -3.72 4.76 7.70
N LEU A 14 -4.17 3.55 7.43
CA LEU A 14 -4.24 3.03 6.07
C LEU A 14 -5.63 2.47 5.82
N THR A 15 -6.21 2.85 4.69
CA THR A 15 -7.46 2.28 4.23
C THR A 15 -7.20 1.66 2.87
N ALA A 16 -7.54 0.39 2.72
CA ALA A 16 -7.35 -0.33 1.48
C ALA A 16 -8.70 -0.59 0.83
N TYR A 17 -8.81 -0.20 -0.42
CA TYR A 17 -10.04 -0.37 -1.19
C TYR A 17 -9.80 -1.39 -2.29
N PRO A 18 -10.64 -2.40 -2.41
CA PRO A 18 -10.53 -3.31 -3.54
C PRO A 18 -10.86 -2.55 -4.82
N SER A 19 -10.06 -2.76 -5.83
CA SER A 19 -10.34 -2.13 -7.11
C SER A 19 -10.47 -3.24 -8.15
N SER A 20 -10.90 -2.88 -9.34
CA SER A 20 -11.11 -3.91 -10.35
C SER A 20 -9.78 -4.53 -10.75
N GLY A 21 -9.83 -5.79 -11.14
CA GLY A 21 -8.64 -6.51 -11.52
C GLY A 21 -7.81 -6.90 -10.32
N ASN A 22 -6.51 -6.86 -10.47
CA ASN A 22 -5.59 -7.32 -9.44
C ASN A 22 -4.90 -6.16 -8.73
N TYR A 23 -5.68 -5.14 -8.39
CA TYR A 23 -5.13 -3.95 -7.75
C TYR A 23 -5.85 -3.65 -6.45
N ILE A 24 -5.13 -2.99 -5.57
CA ILE A 24 -5.70 -2.46 -4.34
C ILE A 24 -5.27 -1.00 -4.25
N LEU A 25 -6.24 -0.13 -4.00
CA LEU A 25 -5.96 1.29 -3.76
C LEU A 25 -5.71 1.48 -2.28
N CYS A 26 -4.55 2.03 -1.95
CA CYS A 26 -4.17 2.27 -0.57
C CYS A 26 -4.18 3.76 -0.29
N GLU A 27 -4.98 4.17 0.66
CA GLU A 27 -5.10 5.56 1.07
C GLU A 27 -4.52 5.72 2.46
N PHE A 28 -3.63 6.70 2.62
CA PHE A 28 -2.93 6.91 3.89
C PHE A 28 -3.31 8.23 4.50
N THR A 29 -3.29 8.28 5.82
CA THR A 29 -3.50 9.55 6.53
C THR A 29 -2.18 10.30 6.61
N GLU A 30 -2.28 11.61 6.65
CA GLU A 30 -1.13 12.49 6.81
C GLU A 30 -0.05 12.22 5.77
N ASN A 31 1.20 12.11 6.18
CA ASN A 31 2.33 12.00 5.25
C ASN A 31 2.86 10.60 5.11
N HIS A 32 2.12 9.63 5.59
CA HIS A 32 2.61 8.24 5.56
C HIS A 32 2.77 7.70 4.15
N CYS A 33 1.95 8.19 3.23
CA CYS A 33 1.99 7.69 1.86
C CYS A 33 3.37 7.82 1.25
N LYS A 34 4.00 8.97 1.42
CA LYS A 34 5.31 9.22 0.86
C LYS A 34 6.36 8.28 1.44
N THR A 35 6.31 8.08 2.76
CA THR A 35 7.27 7.21 3.43
C THR A 35 7.11 5.77 2.97
N VAL A 36 5.87 5.28 2.93
CA VAL A 36 5.60 3.91 2.52
C VAL A 36 5.98 3.69 1.06
N TYR A 37 5.65 4.67 0.21
CA TYR A 37 5.98 4.59 -1.20
C TYR A 37 7.50 4.45 -1.39
N GLY A 38 8.26 5.26 -0.66
CA GLY A 38 9.72 5.20 -0.75
C GLY A 38 10.28 3.85 -0.31
N GLU A 39 9.72 3.29 0.76
CA GLU A 39 10.18 2.00 1.24
C GLU A 39 9.89 0.89 0.24
N LEU A 40 8.73 0.93 -0.38
CA LEU A 40 8.38 -0.06 -1.39
C LEU A 40 9.29 0.05 -2.60
N GLU A 41 9.55 1.29 -3.03
CA GLU A 41 10.40 1.53 -4.17
C GLU A 41 11.83 1.04 -3.91
N GLU A 42 12.34 1.28 -2.71
CA GLU A 42 13.68 0.82 -2.35
C GLU A 42 13.79 -0.69 -2.37
N ASN A 43 12.69 -1.37 -2.16
CA ASN A 43 12.67 -2.83 -2.18
C ASN A 43 12.29 -3.39 -3.54
N GLY A 44 12.29 -2.54 -4.56
CA GLY A 44 12.06 -2.99 -5.92
C GLY A 44 10.61 -3.30 -6.24
N ILE A 45 9.69 -2.76 -5.46
CA ILE A 45 8.27 -3.03 -5.66
C ILE A 45 7.62 -1.84 -6.35
N PHE A 46 7.03 -2.10 -7.51
CA PHE A 46 6.37 -1.07 -8.28
C PHE A 46 4.98 -0.78 -7.74
N VAL A 47 4.73 0.49 -7.49
CA VAL A 47 3.39 0.95 -7.14
C VAL A 47 3.08 2.16 -8.00
N ARG A 48 1.81 2.39 -8.23
CA ARG A 48 1.39 3.49 -9.07
C ARG A 48 0.86 4.63 -8.21
N LYS A 49 1.56 5.75 -8.28
CA LYS A 49 1.18 6.94 -7.55
C LYS A 49 0.32 7.82 -8.44
N PHE A 50 -0.61 8.53 -7.82
CA PHE A 50 -1.52 9.42 -8.54
C PHE A 50 -1.09 10.86 -8.40
N ASN A 51 -1.29 11.63 -9.45
CA ASN A 51 -0.92 13.04 -9.48
C ASN A 51 -2.08 13.99 -9.27
N THR A 52 -3.20 13.48 -8.81
CA THR A 52 -4.35 14.35 -8.58
C THR A 52 -4.38 14.76 -7.12
N GLU A 53 -4.92 15.94 -6.88
CA GLU A 53 -5.05 16.46 -5.52
C GLU A 53 -5.87 15.51 -4.65
N ARG A 54 -6.89 14.94 -5.23
CA ARG A 54 -7.80 14.06 -4.53
C ARG A 54 -7.12 12.79 -4.04
N LEU A 55 -6.12 12.30 -4.79
CA LEU A 55 -5.47 11.04 -4.49
C LEU A 55 -4.00 11.20 -4.12
N LYS A 56 -3.64 12.38 -3.65
CA LYS A 56 -2.24 12.66 -3.37
C LYS A 56 -1.67 11.79 -2.24
N ASN A 57 -2.53 11.27 -1.37
CA ASN A 57 -2.10 10.41 -0.28
C ASN A 57 -2.43 8.95 -0.53
N SER A 58 -2.50 8.58 -1.80
CA SER A 58 -2.90 7.24 -2.19
C SER A 58 -1.97 6.71 -3.26
N PHE A 59 -1.84 5.40 -3.30
CA PHE A 59 -1.21 4.74 -4.44
C PHE A 59 -1.88 3.39 -4.65
N ARG A 60 -1.63 2.82 -5.82
CA ARG A 60 -2.21 1.56 -6.20
C ARG A 60 -1.13 0.49 -6.25
N ILE A 61 -1.38 -0.63 -5.60
CA ILE A 61 -0.45 -1.75 -5.65
C ILE A 61 -1.07 -2.91 -6.39
N SER A 62 -0.23 -3.67 -7.07
CA SER A 62 -0.66 -4.88 -7.77
C SER A 62 -0.68 -6.05 -6.80
N ILE A 63 -1.69 -6.90 -6.96
CA ILE A 63 -1.75 -8.14 -6.20
C ILE A 63 -0.97 -9.18 -7.00
N GLY A 64 0.04 -9.75 -6.37
CA GLY A 64 0.88 -10.75 -7.01
C GLY A 64 0.70 -12.11 -6.38
N THR A 65 1.79 -12.85 -6.32
CA THR A 65 1.79 -14.14 -5.66
C THR A 65 1.66 -13.95 -4.16
N GLU A 66 1.36 -15.04 -3.47
CA GLU A 66 1.26 -14.99 -2.02
C GLU A 66 2.54 -14.51 -1.37
N VAL A 67 3.67 -14.97 -1.89
CA VAL A 67 4.98 -14.57 -1.35
C VAL A 67 5.21 -13.09 -1.57
N GLN A 68 4.89 -12.59 -2.74
CA GLN A 68 5.05 -11.18 -3.05
C GLN A 68 4.14 -10.31 -2.19
N ASN A 69 2.89 -10.73 -2.03
CA ASN A 69 1.93 -9.98 -1.23
C ASN A 69 2.37 -9.90 0.23
N LYS A 70 2.90 -11.00 0.74
CA LYS A 70 3.36 -11.04 2.10
C LYS A 70 4.53 -10.08 2.31
N LYS A 71 5.44 -10.02 1.35
CA LYS A 71 6.57 -9.11 1.42
C LYS A 71 6.10 -7.66 1.41
N VAL A 72 5.17 -7.34 0.52
CA VAL A 72 4.64 -5.98 0.44
C VAL A 72 3.97 -5.60 1.75
N LEU A 73 3.17 -6.50 2.30
CA LEU A 73 2.48 -6.25 3.55
C LEU A 73 3.47 -5.98 4.69
N GLN A 74 4.53 -6.76 4.76
CA GLN A 74 5.55 -6.60 5.80
C GLN A 74 6.24 -5.25 5.68
N ILE A 75 6.55 -4.83 4.45
CA ILE A 75 7.21 -3.55 4.23
C ILE A 75 6.31 -2.41 4.67
N ILE A 76 5.04 -2.48 4.32
CA ILE A 76 4.08 -1.44 4.69
C ILE A 76 3.91 -1.39 6.20
N GLN A 77 3.77 -2.55 6.83
CA GLN A 77 3.61 -2.60 8.28
C GLN A 77 4.81 -1.98 8.98
N LYS A 78 5.99 -2.31 8.52
CA LYS A 78 7.21 -1.78 9.13
C LYS A 78 7.32 -0.28 8.93
N ALA A 79 7.01 0.21 7.74
CA ALA A 79 7.07 1.62 7.44
C ALA A 79 6.07 2.42 8.27
N MET A 80 4.87 1.87 8.45
CA MET A 80 3.83 2.55 9.21
C MET A 80 4.10 2.56 10.70
N ASN A 81 4.84 1.57 11.19
CA ASN A 81 5.17 1.49 12.60
C ASN A 81 6.48 2.19 12.95
N HIS A 82 7.08 2.82 11.97
CA HIS A 82 8.39 3.45 12.15
C HIS A 82 8.19 4.90 12.56
N GLU A 83 7.87 5.10 13.79
CA GLU A 83 7.57 6.45 14.27
C GLU A 83 8.58 6.89 15.29
#